data_8e035442f89eaac4a022e20ed31876d2
#
_entry.id   8e035442f89eaac4a022e20ed31876d2
#
_cell.length_a   1.000
_cell.length_b   1.000
_cell.length_c   1.000
_cell.angle_alpha   90.00
_cell.angle_beta   90.00
_cell.angle_gamma   90.00
#
_symmetry.space_group_name_H-M   'P 1'
#
loop_
_entity.id
_entity.type
_entity.pdbx_description
1 polymer ?
#
loop_
_entity_poly.entity_id
_entity_poly.type
_entity_poly.pdbx_seq_one_letter_code
_entity_poly.pdbx_strand_id
1 'polypeptide(L)'
;MKPVFTFLVFLISIQLFACDKNNEITGSINDTPNTDNMKLKITMGSDTFNASVYTNATATAFKAKLPLTINMMELNGNEKYFDLPVNLPANASNPGTIQAGDLMLYGSNTLVLFYKSFSTSYNYTPIARIDNPSGLVSALGAGNITVKFELQ
;
A
#
# COMPACT_ATOMS: atom_id res chain seq x y z
N MET A 1 10.59 82.96 29.49
CA MET A 1 11.15 81.61 29.76
C MET A 1 10.29 80.60 29.01
N LYS A 2 10.81 80.03 27.94
CA LYS A 2 10.06 79.08 27.12
C LYS A 2 10.58 77.66 27.42
N PRO A 3 9.73 76.68 27.75
CA PRO A 3 10.19 75.32 27.84
C PRO A 3 10.29 74.67 26.45
N VAL A 4 11.41 74.01 26.21
CA VAL A 4 11.73 73.25 25.03
C VAL A 4 11.01 71.88 25.14
N PHE A 5 10.14 71.61 24.19
CA PHE A 5 9.39 70.33 24.12
C PHE A 5 10.24 69.37 23.32
N THR A 6 10.89 68.46 24.02
CA THR A 6 11.66 67.38 23.38
C THR A 6 10.72 66.26 22.93
N PHE A 7 10.57 66.11 21.59
CA PHE A 7 9.76 65.09 20.99
C PHE A 7 10.56 63.76 20.89
N LEU A 8 10.24 62.83 21.79
CA LEU A 8 10.82 61.48 21.76
C LEU A 8 10.07 60.64 20.77
N VAL A 9 10.67 60.39 19.59
CA VAL A 9 10.15 59.48 18.58
C VAL A 9 10.42 58.03 19.02
N PHE A 10 9.38 57.34 19.43
CA PHE A 10 9.42 55.92 19.76
C PHE A 10 9.27 55.11 18.46
N LEU A 11 10.39 54.59 17.96
CA LEU A 11 10.40 53.64 16.82
C LEU A 11 9.89 52.27 17.33
N ILE A 12 8.63 52.00 17.05
CA ILE A 12 8.06 50.64 17.25
C ILE A 12 8.52 49.76 16.11
N SER A 13 9.51 48.91 16.37
CA SER A 13 9.88 47.83 15.48
C SER A 13 8.82 46.75 15.55
N ILE A 14 8.00 46.68 14.52
CA ILE A 14 7.05 45.56 14.33
C ILE A 14 7.85 44.33 13.91
N GLN A 15 8.07 43.41 14.83
CA GLN A 15 8.58 42.09 14.54
C GLN A 15 7.43 41.27 13.92
N LEU A 16 7.52 41.06 12.63
CA LEU A 16 6.66 40.09 11.94
C LEU A 16 7.07 38.67 12.38
N PHE A 17 6.36 38.11 13.33
CA PHE A 17 6.40 36.69 13.59
C PHE A 17 5.78 36.01 12.38
N ALA A 18 6.61 35.42 11.52
CA ALA A 18 6.17 34.43 10.55
C ALA A 18 5.66 33.22 11.34
N CYS A 19 4.35 33.06 11.34
CA CYS A 19 3.70 31.86 11.86
C CYS A 19 4.05 30.73 10.91
N ASP A 20 5.02 29.91 11.30
CA ASP A 20 5.28 28.63 10.67
C ASP A 20 4.05 27.75 10.93
N LYS A 21 3.23 27.57 9.90
CA LYS A 21 2.14 26.62 9.93
C LYS A 21 2.76 25.25 9.96
N ASN A 22 2.93 24.70 11.16
CA ASN A 22 3.04 23.27 11.35
C ASN A 22 1.81 22.64 10.71
N ASN A 23 2.02 22.11 9.51
CA ASN A 23 1.05 21.30 8.81
C ASN A 23 0.95 20.01 9.64
N GLU A 24 -0.02 19.96 10.56
CA GLU A 24 -0.46 18.69 11.13
C GLU A 24 -0.95 17.85 9.95
N ILE A 25 -0.09 16.92 9.53
CA ILE A 25 -0.48 15.85 8.61
C ILE A 25 -1.44 14.97 9.41
N THR A 26 -2.72 15.31 9.34
CA THR A 26 -3.79 14.38 9.67
C THR A 26 -3.65 13.24 8.67
N GLY A 27 -3.10 12.12 9.14
CA GLY A 27 -2.83 10.94 8.33
C GLY A 27 -4.12 10.37 7.74
N SER A 28 -4.52 10.89 6.60
CA SER A 28 -5.34 10.12 5.68
C SER A 28 -4.41 9.04 5.11
N ILE A 29 -4.63 7.80 5.52
CA ILE A 29 -3.95 6.65 4.95
C ILE A 29 -4.46 6.55 3.50
N ASN A 30 -3.71 7.13 2.58
CA ASN A 30 -3.97 6.95 1.16
C ASN A 30 -3.50 5.55 0.78
N ASP A 31 -4.40 4.58 0.75
CA ASP A 31 -4.18 3.23 0.23
C ASP A 31 -4.09 3.23 -1.31
N THR A 32 -3.42 4.25 -1.88
CA THR A 32 -3.08 4.26 -3.30
C THR A 32 -1.72 3.62 -3.52
N PRO A 33 -1.52 2.83 -4.59
CA PRO A 33 -0.20 2.32 -4.94
C PRO A 33 0.79 3.47 -5.10
N ASN A 34 1.95 3.35 -4.43
CA ASN A 34 3.01 4.35 -4.56
C ASN A 34 3.58 4.33 -5.98
N THR A 35 3.65 5.49 -6.62
CA THR A 35 4.27 5.65 -7.95
C THR A 35 5.81 5.73 -7.91
N ASP A 36 6.44 5.62 -6.74
CA ASP A 36 7.90 5.52 -6.63
C ASP A 36 8.38 4.15 -7.11
N ASN A 37 8.47 4.00 -8.41
CA ASN A 37 9.22 3.02 -9.25
C ASN A 37 9.51 1.60 -8.72
N MET A 38 9.04 1.20 -7.54
CA MET A 38 9.29 -0.13 -7.02
C MET A 38 8.19 -1.08 -7.49
N LYS A 39 8.50 -1.91 -8.47
CA LYS A 39 7.61 -2.91 -9.02
C LYS A 39 7.87 -4.28 -8.41
N LEU A 40 6.80 -5.00 -8.20
CA LEU A 40 6.82 -6.41 -7.87
C LEU A 40 6.63 -7.20 -9.17
N LYS A 41 7.51 -8.16 -9.43
CA LYS A 41 7.36 -9.14 -10.48
C LYS A 41 6.73 -10.40 -9.89
N ILE A 42 5.61 -10.83 -10.46
CA ILE A 42 4.86 -12.02 -10.04
C ILE A 42 4.88 -13.01 -11.20
N THR A 43 5.52 -14.17 -11.00
CA THR A 43 5.67 -15.22 -12.02
C THR A 43 4.88 -16.45 -11.63
N MET A 44 4.08 -16.98 -12.54
CA MET A 44 3.32 -18.20 -12.40
C MET A 44 3.41 -19.02 -13.71
N GLY A 45 4.07 -20.18 -13.66
CA GLY A 45 4.42 -20.95 -14.84
C GLY A 45 5.31 -20.15 -15.79
N SER A 46 4.87 -19.93 -17.02
CA SER A 46 5.54 -19.10 -18.03
C SER A 46 5.10 -17.63 -18.01
N ASP A 47 4.04 -17.31 -17.29
CA ASP A 47 3.44 -15.99 -17.29
C ASP A 47 4.04 -15.10 -16.21
N THR A 48 4.21 -13.81 -16.55
CA THR A 48 4.79 -12.82 -15.65
C THR A 48 3.94 -11.55 -15.64
N PHE A 49 3.66 -11.04 -14.44
CA PHE A 49 2.89 -9.82 -14.22
C PHE A 49 3.69 -8.82 -13.38
N ASN A 50 3.57 -7.54 -13.72
CA ASN A 50 4.10 -6.46 -12.90
C ASN A 50 2.99 -5.94 -11.99
N ALA A 51 3.34 -5.62 -10.75
CA ALA A 51 2.42 -5.06 -9.77
C ALA A 51 3.02 -3.85 -9.08
N SER A 52 2.19 -2.86 -8.84
CA SER A 52 2.52 -1.69 -8.03
C SER A 52 2.33 -2.00 -6.56
N VAL A 53 3.32 -1.65 -5.75
CA VAL A 53 3.34 -1.95 -4.31
C VAL A 53 2.78 -0.76 -3.52
N TYR A 54 1.93 -1.02 -2.53
CA TYR A 54 1.41 0.02 -1.64
C TYR A 54 2.47 0.53 -0.65
N THR A 55 2.30 1.78 -0.21
CA THR A 55 3.17 2.40 0.80
C THR A 55 2.58 2.21 2.19
N ASN A 56 2.83 1.04 2.81
CA ASN A 56 2.42 0.75 4.19
C ASN A 56 3.39 -0.25 4.86
N ALA A 57 3.24 -0.43 6.16
CA ALA A 57 4.10 -1.32 6.95
C ALA A 57 4.01 -2.79 6.49
N THR A 58 2.84 -3.26 6.09
CA THR A 58 2.61 -4.63 5.59
C THR A 58 3.37 -4.89 4.31
N ALA A 59 3.24 -3.99 3.34
CA ALA A 59 3.94 -4.08 2.06
C ALA A 59 5.47 -4.01 2.24
N THR A 60 5.94 -3.15 3.16
CA THR A 60 7.37 -3.09 3.52
C THR A 60 7.86 -4.41 4.11
N ALA A 61 7.11 -4.99 5.05
CA ALA A 61 7.46 -6.28 5.65
C ALA A 61 7.37 -7.44 4.66
N PHE A 62 6.43 -7.40 3.71
CA PHE A 62 6.34 -8.38 2.63
C PHE A 62 7.54 -8.29 1.69
N LYS A 63 7.93 -7.08 1.27
CA LYS A 63 9.13 -6.85 0.45
C LYS A 63 10.41 -7.42 1.07
N ALA A 64 10.56 -7.34 2.37
CA ALA A 64 11.72 -7.88 3.09
C ALA A 64 11.83 -9.42 3.02
N LYS A 65 10.78 -10.11 2.55
CA LYS A 65 10.77 -11.57 2.37
C LYS A 65 11.08 -12.02 0.93
N LEU A 66 11.27 -11.07 0.02
CA LEU A 66 11.53 -11.37 -1.39
C LEU A 66 13.00 -11.69 -1.65
N PRO A 67 13.33 -12.59 -2.58
CA PRO A 67 12.40 -13.35 -3.42
C PRO A 67 11.66 -14.45 -2.64
N LEU A 68 10.37 -14.64 -2.94
CA LEU A 68 9.51 -15.62 -2.29
C LEU A 68 8.85 -16.52 -3.34
N THR A 69 8.99 -17.84 -3.17
CA THR A 69 8.30 -18.84 -4.02
C THR A 69 7.41 -19.70 -3.13
N ILE A 70 6.12 -19.71 -3.41
CA ILE A 70 5.10 -20.41 -2.61
C ILE A 70 4.11 -21.13 -3.49
N ASN A 71 3.52 -22.22 -2.97
CA ASN A 71 2.42 -22.91 -3.63
C ASN A 71 1.10 -22.39 -3.07
N MET A 72 0.43 -21.53 -3.83
CA MET A 72 -0.84 -20.94 -3.44
C MET A 72 -2.00 -21.88 -3.71
N MET A 73 -2.92 -21.97 -2.78
CA MET A 73 -4.10 -22.84 -2.84
C MET A 73 -5.28 -22.09 -3.46
N GLU A 74 -6.07 -22.83 -4.24
CA GLU A 74 -7.33 -22.33 -4.81
C GLU A 74 -8.39 -22.16 -3.73
N LEU A 75 -9.14 -21.06 -3.77
CA LEU A 75 -10.29 -20.84 -2.91
C LEU A 75 -11.42 -20.10 -3.65
N ASN A 76 -12.64 -20.62 -3.53
CA ASN A 76 -13.89 -20.00 -3.98
C ASN A 76 -13.99 -19.68 -5.49
N GLY A 77 -13.03 -20.09 -6.32
CA GLY A 77 -13.02 -19.75 -7.75
C GLY A 77 -12.78 -18.29 -8.06
N ASN A 78 -12.18 -17.52 -7.13
CA ASN A 78 -11.90 -16.08 -7.26
C ASN A 78 -10.55 -15.63 -6.65
N GLU A 79 -9.88 -16.50 -5.89
CA GLU A 79 -8.64 -16.15 -5.19
C GLU A 79 -7.70 -17.34 -5.03
N LYS A 80 -6.42 -17.04 -4.89
CA LYS A 80 -5.38 -17.97 -4.44
C LYS A 80 -4.83 -17.46 -3.12
N TYR A 81 -4.60 -18.35 -2.14
CA TYR A 81 -4.08 -17.95 -0.85
C TYR A 81 -2.91 -18.83 -0.39
N PHE A 82 -2.13 -18.29 0.55
CA PHE A 82 -1.05 -18.99 1.23
C PHE A 82 -0.85 -18.43 2.63
N ASP A 83 -0.77 -19.31 3.63
CA ASP A 83 -0.47 -18.90 5.00
C ASP A 83 1.03 -18.78 5.20
N LEU A 84 1.50 -17.55 5.40
CA LEU A 84 2.90 -17.27 5.70
C LEU A 84 3.27 -17.86 7.07
N PRO A 85 4.49 -18.38 7.23
CA PRO A 85 4.92 -18.97 8.51
C PRO A 85 5.14 -17.93 9.63
N VAL A 86 5.02 -16.65 9.31
CA VAL A 86 5.20 -15.52 10.24
C VAL A 86 4.13 -14.46 9.99
N ASN A 87 3.76 -13.75 11.05
CA ASN A 87 2.85 -12.62 10.94
C ASN A 87 3.53 -11.41 10.30
N LEU A 88 2.77 -10.64 9.53
CA LEU A 88 3.12 -9.31 9.04
C LEU A 88 2.36 -8.25 9.86
N PRO A 89 2.88 -7.03 9.95
CA PRO A 89 2.08 -5.89 10.41
C PRO A 89 0.78 -5.80 9.61
N ALA A 90 -0.35 -5.59 10.26
CA ALA A 90 -1.65 -5.51 9.62
C ALA A 90 -2.38 -4.23 10.03
N ASN A 91 -3.01 -3.58 9.06
CA ASN A 91 -3.94 -2.45 9.25
C ASN A 91 -5.14 -2.69 8.35
N ALA A 92 -5.94 -3.70 8.72
CA ALA A 92 -7.03 -4.20 7.89
C ALA A 92 -8.21 -3.25 7.88
N SER A 93 -8.72 -2.97 6.69
CA SER A 93 -9.95 -2.22 6.45
C SER A 93 -10.81 -2.91 5.39
N ASN A 94 -12.10 -2.57 5.36
CA ASN A 94 -12.98 -3.11 4.33
C ASN A 94 -12.77 -2.33 3.02
N PRO A 95 -12.34 -2.99 1.92
CA PRO A 95 -12.15 -2.34 0.63
C PRO A 95 -13.48 -2.10 -0.12
N GLY A 96 -14.61 -2.64 0.36
CA GLY A 96 -15.90 -2.64 -0.33
C GLY A 96 -15.92 -3.53 -1.56
N THR A 97 -14.99 -3.33 -2.48
CA THR A 97 -14.84 -4.12 -3.71
C THR A 97 -13.39 -4.57 -3.88
N ILE A 98 -13.21 -5.86 -4.05
CA ILE A 98 -11.95 -6.48 -4.47
C ILE A 98 -11.82 -6.32 -5.99
N GLN A 99 -10.61 -6.03 -6.47
CA GLN A 99 -10.30 -5.98 -7.90
C GLN A 99 -9.43 -7.18 -8.30
N ALA A 100 -9.64 -7.68 -9.52
CA ALA A 100 -8.73 -8.67 -10.09
C ALA A 100 -7.29 -8.09 -10.12
N GLY A 101 -6.33 -8.84 -9.61
CA GLY A 101 -4.94 -8.41 -9.46
C GLY A 101 -4.59 -7.85 -8.08
N ASP A 102 -5.55 -7.71 -7.16
CA ASP A 102 -5.26 -7.32 -5.78
C ASP A 102 -4.46 -8.42 -5.06
N LEU A 103 -3.32 -8.04 -4.47
CA LEU A 103 -2.55 -8.84 -3.53
C LEU A 103 -2.70 -8.24 -2.15
N MET A 104 -3.31 -8.97 -1.24
CA MET A 104 -3.69 -8.47 0.08
C MET A 104 -3.31 -9.45 1.19
N LEU A 105 -3.27 -8.95 2.42
CA LEU A 105 -3.16 -9.75 3.64
C LEU A 105 -4.54 -9.86 4.30
N TYR A 106 -4.99 -11.08 4.53
CA TYR A 106 -6.13 -11.38 5.41
C TYR A 106 -5.59 -11.78 6.78
N GLY A 107 -6.20 -11.22 7.84
CA GLY A 107 -5.66 -11.39 9.20
C GLY A 107 -4.22 -10.84 9.31
N SER A 108 -3.31 -11.65 9.83
CA SER A 108 -1.91 -11.27 10.03
C SER A 108 -0.89 -12.06 9.19
N ASN A 109 -1.31 -13.18 8.55
CA ASN A 109 -0.38 -14.04 7.84
C ASN A 109 -0.92 -14.70 6.57
N THR A 110 -2.21 -14.56 6.22
CA THR A 110 -2.74 -15.15 5.00
C THR A 110 -2.57 -14.19 3.83
N LEU A 111 -1.65 -14.51 2.93
CA LEU A 111 -1.45 -13.81 1.66
C LEU A 111 -2.52 -14.25 0.66
N VAL A 112 -3.22 -13.30 0.05
CA VAL A 112 -4.31 -13.57 -0.90
C VAL A 112 -4.06 -12.81 -2.20
N LEU A 113 -4.06 -13.54 -3.32
CA LEU A 113 -4.04 -12.98 -4.68
C LEU A 113 -5.41 -13.19 -5.33
N PHE A 114 -6.12 -12.11 -5.55
CA PHE A 114 -7.44 -12.12 -6.16
C PHE A 114 -7.34 -12.09 -7.69
N TYR A 115 -8.09 -12.94 -8.37
CA TYR A 115 -8.11 -12.97 -9.83
C TYR A 115 -9.49 -12.68 -10.45
N LYS A 116 -10.49 -12.40 -9.60
CA LYS A 116 -11.78 -11.84 -10.01
C LYS A 116 -12.16 -10.65 -9.13
N SER A 117 -12.97 -9.76 -9.68
CA SER A 117 -13.55 -8.64 -8.95
C SER A 117 -14.89 -8.99 -8.35
N PHE A 118 -15.14 -8.62 -7.09
CA PHE A 118 -16.41 -8.85 -6.38
C PHE A 118 -16.50 -7.94 -5.15
N SER A 119 -17.72 -7.75 -4.63
CA SER A 119 -17.94 -7.03 -3.38
C SER A 119 -17.66 -7.92 -2.18
N THR A 120 -17.05 -7.36 -1.13
CA THR A 120 -16.72 -8.07 0.10
C THR A 120 -17.13 -7.29 1.33
N SER A 121 -17.44 -7.99 2.42
CA SER A 121 -17.59 -7.44 3.77
C SER A 121 -16.37 -7.72 4.65
N TYR A 122 -15.41 -8.48 4.18
CA TYR A 122 -14.19 -8.79 4.94
C TYR A 122 -13.20 -7.64 4.92
N ASN A 123 -12.33 -7.63 5.93
CA ASN A 123 -11.25 -6.65 6.05
C ASN A 123 -9.93 -7.25 5.57
N TYR A 124 -9.17 -6.46 4.82
CA TYR A 124 -7.85 -6.83 4.29
C TYR A 124 -6.88 -5.67 4.46
N THR A 125 -5.57 -5.98 4.45
CA THR A 125 -4.53 -4.97 4.33
C THR A 125 -3.92 -5.07 2.93
N PRO A 126 -3.93 -3.99 2.11
CA PRO A 126 -3.39 -4.03 0.76
C PRO A 126 -1.85 -4.17 0.79
N ILE A 127 -1.29 -4.98 -0.12
CA ILE A 127 0.16 -5.18 -0.31
C ILE A 127 0.60 -4.65 -1.67
N ALA A 128 -0.06 -5.11 -2.75
CA ALA A 128 0.25 -4.71 -4.11
C ALA A 128 -0.99 -4.88 -5.01
N ARG A 129 -0.92 -4.32 -6.22
CA ARG A 129 -1.93 -4.56 -7.26
C ARG A 129 -1.24 -4.80 -8.59
N ILE A 130 -1.61 -5.86 -9.29
CA ILE A 130 -1.16 -6.13 -10.66
C ILE A 130 -1.62 -4.99 -11.57
N ASP A 131 -0.68 -4.41 -12.32
CA ASP A 131 -0.95 -3.23 -13.15
C ASP A 131 -1.89 -3.56 -14.32
N ASN A 132 -1.72 -4.74 -14.90
CA ASN A 132 -2.60 -5.26 -15.95
C ASN A 132 -2.94 -6.73 -15.67
N PRO A 133 -4.15 -7.03 -15.15
CA PRO A 133 -4.57 -8.38 -14.81
C PRO A 133 -5.08 -9.18 -16.02
N SER A 134 -4.95 -8.68 -17.26
CA SER A 134 -5.33 -9.43 -18.46
C SER A 134 -4.55 -10.75 -18.52
N GLY A 135 -5.26 -11.87 -18.71
CA GLY A 135 -4.64 -13.21 -18.71
C GLY A 135 -4.42 -13.84 -17.34
N LEU A 136 -4.62 -13.11 -16.22
CA LEU A 136 -4.35 -13.60 -14.87
C LEU A 136 -5.14 -14.87 -14.52
N VAL A 137 -6.43 -14.93 -14.90
CA VAL A 137 -7.28 -16.13 -14.69
C VAL A 137 -6.69 -17.36 -15.38
N SER A 138 -6.23 -17.20 -16.62
CA SER A 138 -5.63 -18.30 -17.40
C SER A 138 -4.29 -18.73 -16.81
N ALA A 139 -3.46 -17.80 -16.40
CA ALA A 139 -2.15 -18.06 -15.81
C ALA A 139 -2.26 -18.81 -14.46
N LEU A 140 -3.23 -18.44 -13.63
CA LEU A 140 -3.47 -19.06 -12.32
C LEU A 140 -4.14 -20.45 -12.43
N GLY A 141 -4.93 -20.69 -13.46
CA GLY A 141 -5.65 -21.96 -13.64
C GLY A 141 -6.62 -22.29 -12.51
N ALA A 142 -7.23 -23.48 -12.57
CA ALA A 142 -8.29 -23.91 -11.65
C ALA A 142 -7.78 -24.57 -10.34
N GLY A 143 -6.51 -24.94 -10.27
CA GLY A 143 -5.94 -25.66 -9.12
C GLY A 143 -4.95 -24.82 -8.31
N ASN A 144 -4.24 -25.48 -7.41
CA ASN A 144 -3.11 -24.89 -6.71
C ASN A 144 -1.98 -24.57 -7.70
N ILE A 145 -1.21 -23.51 -7.42
CA ILE A 145 -0.17 -23.05 -8.32
C ILE A 145 1.03 -22.51 -7.58
N THR A 146 2.23 -22.79 -8.08
CA THR A 146 3.46 -22.15 -7.59
C THR A 146 3.57 -20.73 -8.16
N VAL A 147 3.71 -19.78 -7.27
CA VAL A 147 3.87 -18.36 -7.60
C VAL A 147 5.18 -17.88 -7.02
N LYS A 148 5.97 -17.15 -7.84
CA LYS A 148 7.20 -16.49 -7.43
C LYS A 148 7.01 -14.98 -7.42
N PHE A 149 7.41 -14.35 -6.32
CA PHE A 149 7.40 -12.91 -6.12
C PHE A 149 8.83 -12.39 -6.03
N GLU A 150 9.17 -11.35 -6.81
CA GLU A 150 10.50 -10.73 -6.86
C GLU A 150 10.37 -9.21 -6.97
N LEU A 151 11.34 -8.47 -6.42
CA LEU A 151 11.47 -7.03 -6.71
C LEU A 151 12.13 -6.81 -8.08
N GLN A 152 11.68 -5.74 -8.78
CA GLN A 152 12.30 -5.23 -10.00
C GLN A 152 13.12 -3.98 -9.71
#